data_01ef2edf797221e922524e29ac942d39
#
_entry.id   01ef2edf797221e922524e29ac942d39
#
_cell.length_a   1.000
_cell.length_b   1.000
_cell.length_c   1.000
_cell.angle_alpha   90.00
_cell.angle_beta   90.00
_cell.angle_gamma   90.00
#
_symmetry.space_group_name_H-M   'P 1'
#
loop_
_entity.id
_entity.type
_entity.pdbx_description
1 polymer ?
#
loop_
_entity_poly.entity_id
_entity_poly.type
_entity_poly.pdbx_seq_one_letter_code
_entity_poly.pdbx_strand_id
1 'polypeptide(L)'
;MIEDHLSRMEYQLLGQHDLGGVSKFITEHTYIRGSLYSFDGHEFQKWIVEDKSIEANVQKVSQVGLSETMARWMLGTTAVIPYLSTIYTMPYSGDAEDFAKSRVDIIVDNSPRLTQLRSRSIWNSSIKQLGQGMMYFRGTNSETAAISVPADVVISDEIDRSNPEILDQYASRLTHSPWQLRRNFSTPTVEKRGIDAKMRTSKRMKNMCQCGSCNHWFYPDYYRDVKIPGFSGNLLMSRAPGVASSWISRTVNGYWFVRTLISRT
;
A
#
# COMPACT_ATOMS: atom_id res chain seq x y z
N MET A 1 25.52 -23.44 0.53
CA MET A 1 25.28 -22.94 1.91
C MET A 1 26.08 -21.67 2.24
N ILE A 2 27.41 -21.63 2.06
CA ILE A 2 28.21 -20.41 2.31
C ILE A 2 28.01 -19.39 1.18
N GLU A 3 27.96 -19.82 -0.08
CA GLU A 3 27.67 -18.95 -1.22
C GLU A 3 26.26 -18.36 -1.18
N ASP A 4 25.26 -19.14 -0.74
CA ASP A 4 23.90 -18.62 -0.53
C ASP A 4 23.86 -17.57 0.59
N HIS A 5 24.68 -17.73 1.63
CA HIS A 5 24.76 -16.79 2.73
C HIS A 5 25.48 -15.49 2.33
N LEU A 6 26.55 -15.61 1.58
CA LEU A 6 27.29 -14.45 1.02
C LEU A 6 26.45 -13.68 0.01
N SER A 7 25.78 -14.38 -0.91
CA SER A 7 24.81 -13.75 -1.83
C SER A 7 23.70 -13.01 -1.08
N ARG A 8 23.19 -13.61 -0.01
CA ARG A 8 22.18 -12.99 0.82
C ARG A 8 22.70 -11.75 1.56
N MET A 9 23.96 -11.78 2.04
CA MET A 9 24.62 -10.63 2.65
C MET A 9 24.99 -9.54 1.64
N GLU A 10 25.42 -9.89 0.44
CA GLU A 10 25.66 -8.93 -0.64
C GLU A 10 24.35 -8.27 -1.10
N TYR A 11 23.26 -9.03 -1.24
CA TYR A 11 21.93 -8.48 -1.48
C TYR A 11 21.44 -7.61 -0.31
N GLN A 12 21.82 -7.93 0.93
CA GLN A 12 21.53 -7.09 2.10
C GLN A 12 22.27 -5.76 2.06
N LEU A 13 23.53 -5.75 1.64
CA LEU A 13 24.35 -4.54 1.55
C LEU A 13 24.00 -3.67 0.33
N LEU A 14 23.62 -4.29 -0.79
CA LEU A 14 23.22 -3.61 -2.01
C LEU A 14 21.73 -3.26 -2.04
N GLY A 15 20.90 -4.05 -1.35
CA GLY A 15 19.44 -3.98 -1.41
C GLY A 15 18.76 -3.20 -0.30
N GLN A 16 19.46 -2.83 0.77
CA GLN A 16 18.84 -2.15 1.92
C GLN A 16 18.16 -0.81 1.58
N HIS A 17 18.28 -0.30 0.33
CA HIS A 17 17.86 1.05 0.02
C HIS A 17 17.22 1.28 -1.34
N ASP A 18 17.05 0.31 -2.22
CA ASP A 18 16.50 0.60 -3.56
C ASP A 18 15.06 0.11 -3.78
N LEU A 19 14.14 0.56 -2.93
CA LEU A 19 12.71 0.49 -3.24
C LEU A 19 12.33 1.43 -4.42
N GLY A 20 13.22 2.32 -4.86
CA GLY A 20 13.07 3.12 -6.07
C GLY A 20 13.04 2.26 -7.33
N GLY A 21 13.79 1.16 -7.37
CA GLY A 21 13.74 0.15 -8.43
C GLY A 21 12.36 -0.53 -8.52
N VAL A 22 11.66 -0.67 -7.40
CA VAL A 22 10.30 -1.24 -7.37
C VAL A 22 9.28 -0.32 -8.04
N SER A 23 9.32 0.98 -7.77
CA SER A 23 8.46 1.98 -8.40
C SER A 23 8.64 1.96 -9.94
N LYS A 24 9.89 1.93 -10.41
CA LYS A 24 10.24 1.81 -11.82
C LYS A 24 9.72 0.49 -12.41
N PHE A 25 9.96 -0.64 -11.74
CA PHE A 25 9.46 -1.94 -12.20
C PHE A 25 7.94 -1.95 -12.37
N ILE A 26 7.20 -1.39 -11.41
CA ILE A 26 5.75 -1.32 -11.46
C ILE A 26 5.28 -0.56 -12.69
N THR A 27 5.85 0.60 -12.97
CA THR A 27 5.42 1.46 -14.10
C THR A 27 5.88 0.94 -15.47
N GLU A 28 6.98 0.22 -15.55
CA GLU A 28 7.50 -0.30 -16.81
C GLU A 28 6.99 -1.70 -17.17
N HIS A 29 6.54 -2.49 -16.17
CA HIS A 29 6.27 -3.91 -16.37
C HIS A 29 4.89 -4.37 -15.89
N THR A 30 4.05 -3.50 -15.30
CA THR A 30 2.69 -3.88 -14.93
C THR A 30 1.66 -3.10 -15.74
N TYR A 31 0.52 -3.76 -15.98
CA TYR A 31 -0.54 -3.22 -16.82
C TYR A 31 -1.85 -3.09 -16.05
N ILE A 32 -2.62 -2.08 -16.39
CA ILE A 32 -3.99 -1.88 -15.92
C ILE A 32 -4.88 -1.52 -17.13
N ARG A 33 -5.95 -2.28 -17.33
CA ARG A 33 -6.91 -2.05 -18.43
C ARG A 33 -6.24 -1.89 -19.81
N GLY A 34 -5.19 -2.68 -20.08
CA GLY A 34 -4.47 -2.68 -21.35
C GLY A 34 -3.40 -1.61 -21.51
N SER A 35 -3.21 -0.73 -20.53
CA SER A 35 -2.16 0.31 -20.52
C SER A 35 -1.14 0.05 -19.43
N LEU A 36 0.08 0.56 -19.59
CA LEU A 36 1.06 0.55 -18.50
C LEU A 36 0.51 1.28 -17.28
N TYR A 37 0.83 0.74 -16.11
CA TYR A 37 0.44 1.38 -14.85
C TYR A 37 1.20 2.69 -14.68
N SER A 38 0.50 3.74 -14.29
CA SER A 38 1.05 5.07 -13.99
C SER A 38 0.54 5.55 -12.63
N PHE A 39 1.33 6.39 -11.98
CA PHE A 39 0.92 7.13 -10.80
C PHE A 39 0.24 8.47 -11.13
N ASP A 40 0.06 8.80 -12.40
CA ASP A 40 -0.55 10.07 -12.83
C ASP A 40 -1.96 10.22 -12.26
N GLY A 41 -2.22 11.37 -11.63
CA GLY A 41 -3.46 11.61 -10.88
C GLY A 41 -3.57 10.89 -9.54
N HIS A 42 -2.55 10.10 -9.17
CA HIS A 42 -2.46 9.37 -7.91
C HIS A 42 -1.02 9.43 -7.34
N GLU A 43 -0.36 10.57 -7.48
CA GLU A 43 1.06 10.77 -7.15
C GLU A 43 1.40 10.40 -5.70
N PHE A 44 0.43 10.53 -4.79
CA PHE A 44 0.58 10.09 -3.40
C PHE A 44 0.91 8.60 -3.25
N GLN A 45 0.45 7.75 -4.18
CA GLN A 45 0.73 6.31 -4.17
C GLN A 45 2.21 6.04 -4.45
N LYS A 46 2.86 6.87 -5.28
CA LYS A 46 4.29 6.76 -5.55
C LYS A 46 5.11 6.94 -4.26
N TRP A 47 4.76 7.92 -3.44
CA TRP A 47 5.46 8.15 -2.17
C TRP A 47 5.29 6.99 -1.19
N ILE A 48 4.13 6.33 -1.19
CA ILE A 48 3.89 5.13 -0.37
C ILE A 48 4.75 3.96 -0.87
N VAL A 49 4.83 3.77 -2.18
CA VAL A 49 5.63 2.72 -2.83
C VAL A 49 7.13 2.91 -2.58
N GLU A 50 7.61 4.14 -2.60
CA GLU A 50 9.02 4.51 -2.42
C GLU A 50 9.41 4.71 -0.93
N ASP A 51 8.47 4.54 0.00
CA ASP A 51 8.76 4.68 1.43
C ASP A 51 9.72 3.58 1.90
N LYS A 52 10.86 4.01 2.48
CA LYS A 52 11.96 3.13 2.94
C LYS A 52 11.88 2.82 4.44
N SER A 53 10.87 3.32 5.14
CA SER A 53 10.73 3.04 6.57
C SER A 53 10.41 1.57 6.83
N ILE A 54 10.88 1.05 7.96
CA ILE A 54 10.57 -0.31 8.42
C ILE A 54 9.06 -0.49 8.54
N GLU A 55 8.37 0.47 9.14
CA GLU A 55 6.91 0.46 9.24
C GLU A 55 6.32 1.72 8.60
N ALA A 56 5.46 1.54 7.63
CA ALA A 56 4.64 2.59 7.04
C ALA A 56 3.16 2.33 7.33
N ASN A 57 2.50 3.34 7.88
CA ASN A 57 1.09 3.31 8.22
C ASN A 57 0.32 4.31 7.35
N VAL A 58 -0.72 3.87 6.67
CA VAL A 58 -1.50 4.69 5.75
C VAL A 58 -2.96 4.70 6.13
N GLN A 59 -3.41 5.83 6.64
CA GLN A 59 -4.84 6.09 6.83
C GLN A 59 -5.43 6.52 5.49
N LYS A 60 -6.35 5.74 4.96
CA LYS A 60 -6.97 5.96 3.65
C LYS A 60 -8.49 6.13 3.74
N VAL A 61 -9.08 6.75 2.75
CA VAL A 61 -10.51 6.61 2.45
C VAL A 61 -10.71 5.41 1.52
N SER A 62 -11.96 4.97 1.38
CA SER A 62 -12.32 3.89 0.46
C SER A 62 -12.05 4.27 -0.99
N GLN A 63 -11.77 3.27 -1.83
CA GLN A 63 -11.68 3.38 -3.31
C GLN A 63 -10.56 4.31 -3.84
N VAL A 64 -9.48 4.49 -3.09
CA VAL A 64 -8.32 5.29 -3.54
C VAL A 64 -7.27 4.47 -4.29
N GLY A 65 -7.58 3.24 -4.65
CA GLY A 65 -6.70 2.36 -5.40
C GLY A 65 -5.51 1.78 -4.61
N LEU A 66 -5.43 2.01 -3.29
CA LEU A 66 -4.24 1.62 -2.53
C LEU A 66 -4.02 0.10 -2.47
N SER A 67 -5.06 -0.71 -2.32
CA SER A 67 -4.94 -2.18 -2.35
C SER A 67 -4.40 -2.66 -3.70
N GLU A 68 -4.80 -2.03 -4.81
CA GLU A 68 -4.28 -2.30 -6.15
C GLU A 68 -2.80 -1.92 -6.28
N THR A 69 -2.43 -0.76 -5.75
CA THR A 69 -1.03 -0.28 -5.71
C THR A 69 -0.16 -1.20 -4.86
N MET A 70 -0.66 -1.64 -3.70
CA MET A 70 0.09 -2.53 -2.81
C MET A 70 0.21 -3.95 -3.36
N ALA A 71 -0.76 -4.43 -4.16
CA ALA A 71 -0.60 -5.67 -4.92
C ALA A 71 0.57 -5.55 -5.92
N ARG A 72 0.67 -4.43 -6.65
CA ARG A 72 1.79 -4.19 -7.57
C ARG A 72 3.11 -4.03 -6.83
N TRP A 73 3.10 -3.34 -5.70
CA TRP A 73 4.28 -3.20 -4.86
C TRP A 73 4.80 -4.56 -4.37
N MET A 74 3.91 -5.43 -3.90
CA MET A 74 4.23 -6.79 -3.53
C MET A 74 4.82 -7.58 -4.71
N LEU A 75 4.17 -7.54 -5.88
CA LEU A 75 4.64 -8.20 -7.09
C LEU A 75 5.99 -7.64 -7.55
N GLY A 76 6.15 -6.32 -7.52
CA GLY A 76 7.39 -5.64 -7.91
C GLY A 76 8.56 -5.97 -6.97
N THR A 77 8.34 -5.91 -5.65
CA THR A 77 9.37 -6.27 -4.66
C THR A 77 9.78 -7.74 -4.79
N THR A 78 8.79 -8.64 -4.94
CA THR A 78 9.05 -10.08 -5.12
C THR A 78 9.76 -10.38 -6.44
N ALA A 79 9.51 -9.60 -7.50
CA ALA A 79 10.18 -9.77 -8.79
C ALA A 79 11.62 -9.23 -8.81
N VAL A 80 11.88 -8.14 -8.06
CA VAL A 80 13.18 -7.44 -8.07
C VAL A 80 14.12 -8.01 -7.01
N ILE A 81 13.60 -8.41 -5.85
CA ILE A 81 14.39 -8.90 -4.72
C ILE A 81 14.31 -10.42 -4.67
N PRO A 82 15.40 -11.16 -4.97
CA PRO A 82 15.41 -12.61 -4.93
C PRO A 82 15.11 -13.15 -3.53
N TYR A 83 14.40 -14.26 -3.48
CA TYR A 83 14.03 -15.00 -2.25
C TYR A 83 13.18 -14.21 -1.23
N LEU A 84 12.63 -13.05 -1.63
CA LEU A 84 11.78 -12.27 -0.75
C LEU A 84 10.49 -13.05 -0.40
N SER A 85 10.18 -13.12 0.87
CA SER A 85 8.94 -13.73 1.38
C SER A 85 8.00 -12.64 1.87
N THR A 86 6.82 -12.55 1.27
CA THR A 86 5.81 -11.55 1.62
C THR A 86 4.53 -12.20 2.13
N ILE A 87 3.99 -11.73 3.24
CA ILE A 87 2.66 -12.07 3.72
C ILE A 87 1.74 -10.88 3.46
N TYR A 88 0.65 -11.12 2.74
CA TYR A 88 -0.44 -10.15 2.56
C TYR A 88 -1.62 -10.59 3.42
N THR A 89 -2.05 -9.73 4.33
CA THR A 89 -3.15 -10.05 5.24
C THR A 89 -4.38 -9.21 5.00
N MET A 90 -5.54 -9.83 5.17
CA MET A 90 -6.87 -9.21 5.20
C MET A 90 -7.63 -9.74 6.43
N PRO A 91 -8.77 -9.13 6.81
CA PRO A 91 -9.52 -9.58 7.97
C PRO A 91 -9.90 -11.07 7.92
N TYR A 92 -10.37 -11.54 6.78
CA TYR A 92 -10.78 -12.94 6.57
C TYR A 92 -9.93 -13.64 5.51
N SER A 93 -9.71 -14.94 5.68
CA SER A 93 -8.92 -15.74 4.72
C SER A 93 -9.58 -15.79 3.34
N GLY A 94 -10.91 -15.86 3.29
CA GLY A 94 -11.66 -15.79 2.03
C GLY A 94 -11.43 -14.50 1.27
N ASP A 95 -11.45 -13.35 1.97
CA ASP A 95 -11.17 -12.03 1.37
C ASP A 95 -9.74 -11.98 0.80
N ALA A 96 -8.76 -12.53 1.53
CA ALA A 96 -7.37 -12.58 1.08
C ALA A 96 -7.20 -13.47 -0.16
N GLU A 97 -7.89 -14.61 -0.21
CA GLU A 97 -7.86 -15.50 -1.37
C GLU A 97 -8.59 -14.91 -2.57
N ASP A 98 -9.71 -14.25 -2.36
CA ASP A 98 -10.44 -13.55 -3.42
C ASP A 98 -9.64 -12.36 -3.96
N PHE A 99 -8.96 -11.63 -3.09
CA PHE A 99 -8.01 -10.59 -3.50
C PHE A 99 -6.88 -11.18 -4.35
N ALA A 100 -6.29 -12.31 -3.93
CA ALA A 100 -5.24 -12.98 -4.67
C ALA A 100 -5.67 -13.38 -6.08
N LYS A 101 -6.93 -13.84 -6.25
CA LYS A 101 -7.51 -14.21 -7.57
C LYS A 101 -7.93 -12.99 -8.36
N SER A 102 -8.72 -12.09 -7.75
CA SER A 102 -9.39 -11.00 -8.47
C SER A 102 -8.48 -9.79 -8.74
N ARG A 103 -7.31 -9.70 -8.08
CA ARG A 103 -6.36 -8.60 -8.25
C ARG A 103 -4.99 -9.11 -8.70
N VAL A 104 -4.35 -9.94 -7.89
CA VAL A 104 -2.97 -10.36 -8.16
C VAL A 104 -2.87 -11.19 -9.43
N ASP A 105 -3.76 -12.15 -9.64
CA ASP A 105 -3.76 -12.97 -10.85
C ASP A 105 -4.02 -12.10 -12.09
N ILE A 106 -4.99 -11.19 -12.02
CA ILE A 106 -5.29 -10.28 -13.13
C ILE A 106 -4.10 -9.38 -13.48
N ILE A 107 -3.38 -8.84 -12.47
CA ILE A 107 -2.19 -8.04 -12.72
C ILE A 107 -1.11 -8.88 -13.42
N VAL A 108 -0.88 -10.09 -12.95
CA VAL A 108 0.15 -11.00 -13.51
C VAL A 108 -0.22 -11.42 -14.93
N ASP A 109 -1.47 -11.84 -15.15
CA ASP A 109 -1.94 -12.31 -16.47
C ASP A 109 -1.88 -11.21 -17.55
N ASN A 110 -2.10 -9.96 -17.14
CA ASN A 110 -2.00 -8.81 -18.05
C ASN A 110 -0.57 -8.24 -18.20
N SER A 111 0.41 -8.77 -17.47
CA SER A 111 1.77 -8.23 -17.40
C SER A 111 2.78 -9.26 -17.92
N PRO A 112 3.27 -9.15 -19.17
CA PRO A 112 4.11 -10.17 -19.81
C PRO A 112 5.36 -10.54 -18.98
N ARG A 113 5.98 -9.55 -18.33
CA ARG A 113 7.17 -9.80 -17.49
C ARG A 113 6.82 -10.62 -16.24
N LEU A 114 5.71 -10.34 -15.60
CA LEU A 114 5.24 -11.09 -14.43
C LEU A 114 4.80 -12.51 -14.81
N THR A 115 4.13 -12.67 -15.95
CA THR A 115 3.73 -13.98 -16.48
C THR A 115 4.95 -14.88 -16.72
N GLN A 116 6.08 -14.33 -17.23
CA GLN A 116 7.32 -15.08 -17.39
C GLN A 116 7.93 -15.54 -16.06
N LEU A 117 7.76 -14.76 -14.98
CA LEU A 117 8.30 -15.07 -13.66
C LEU A 117 7.37 -15.98 -12.83
N ARG A 118 6.12 -16.15 -13.24
CA ARG A 118 5.13 -16.97 -12.54
C ARG A 118 5.56 -18.42 -12.48
N SER A 119 5.55 -19.01 -11.28
CA SER A 119 5.77 -20.44 -11.10
C SER A 119 4.61 -21.25 -11.67
N ARG A 120 4.92 -22.38 -12.33
CA ARG A 120 3.91 -23.32 -12.84
C ARG A 120 3.40 -24.30 -11.79
N SER A 121 4.17 -24.50 -10.71
CA SER A 121 3.87 -25.48 -9.67
C SER A 121 3.30 -24.86 -8.39
N ILE A 122 3.71 -23.65 -8.03
CA ILE A 122 3.30 -22.99 -6.79
C ILE A 122 2.52 -21.72 -7.14
N TRP A 123 1.25 -21.92 -7.52
CA TRP A 123 0.36 -20.80 -7.85
C TRP A 123 -1.09 -21.16 -7.52
N ASN A 124 -1.53 -20.79 -6.32
CA ASN A 124 -2.91 -21.00 -5.88
C ASN A 124 -3.44 -19.75 -5.14
N SER A 125 -4.64 -19.80 -4.58
CA SER A 125 -5.29 -18.66 -3.94
C SER A 125 -4.57 -18.17 -2.68
N SER A 126 -3.90 -19.06 -1.96
CA SER A 126 -3.28 -18.74 -0.66
C SER A 126 -1.75 -18.64 -0.70
N ILE A 127 -1.11 -19.18 -1.77
CA ILE A 127 0.35 -19.18 -1.93
C ILE A 127 0.68 -18.99 -3.41
N LYS A 128 1.59 -18.07 -3.72
CA LYS A 128 2.07 -17.84 -5.07
C LYS A 128 3.58 -17.65 -5.05
N GLN A 129 4.28 -18.22 -6.05
CA GLN A 129 5.70 -18.02 -6.27
C GLN A 129 5.93 -17.21 -7.55
N LEU A 130 6.72 -16.13 -7.43
CA LEU A 130 7.12 -15.30 -8.54
C LEU A 130 8.65 -15.23 -8.58
N GLY A 131 9.25 -15.79 -9.62
CA GLY A 131 10.70 -16.00 -9.66
C GLY A 131 11.15 -16.88 -8.49
N GLN A 132 12.01 -16.38 -7.65
CA GLN A 132 12.49 -17.05 -6.43
C GLN A 132 11.75 -16.61 -5.16
N GLY A 133 10.90 -15.61 -5.23
CA GLY A 133 10.19 -15.07 -4.08
C GLY A 133 8.83 -15.71 -3.84
N MET A 134 8.35 -15.61 -2.62
CA MET A 134 7.10 -16.24 -2.16
C MET A 134 6.11 -15.19 -1.67
N MET A 135 4.85 -15.38 -1.98
CA MET A 135 3.74 -14.53 -1.52
C MET A 135 2.67 -15.39 -0.87
N TYR A 136 2.28 -15.03 0.35
CA TYR A 136 1.28 -15.73 1.15
C TYR A 136 0.09 -14.81 1.42
N PHE A 137 -1.12 -15.31 1.20
CA PHE A 137 -2.37 -14.58 1.43
C PHE A 137 -3.08 -15.18 2.63
N ARG A 138 -3.33 -14.40 3.67
CA ARG A 138 -3.76 -14.90 4.98
C ARG A 138 -4.86 -14.02 5.60
N GLY A 139 -5.72 -14.66 6.40
CA GLY A 139 -6.67 -13.96 7.27
C GLY A 139 -6.06 -13.58 8.61
N THR A 140 -6.62 -12.56 9.25
CA THR A 140 -6.20 -12.10 10.59
C THR A 140 -7.22 -12.41 11.68
N ASN A 141 -8.35 -13.04 11.35
CA ASN A 141 -9.36 -13.42 12.34
C ASN A 141 -9.33 -14.94 12.66
N SER A 142 -8.24 -15.63 12.32
CA SER A 142 -8.01 -17.05 12.63
C SER A 142 -6.56 -17.27 13.07
N GLU A 143 -6.37 -17.84 14.25
CA GLU A 143 -5.05 -18.08 14.86
C GLU A 143 -4.19 -19.09 14.06
N THR A 144 -4.81 -20.09 13.45
CA THR A 144 -4.11 -21.18 12.75
C THR A 144 -3.29 -20.71 11.54
N ALA A 145 -3.60 -19.57 10.97
CA ALA A 145 -2.96 -19.07 9.75
C ALA A 145 -1.61 -18.38 10.00
N ALA A 146 -1.35 -17.89 11.21
CA ALA A 146 -0.18 -17.08 11.52
C ALA A 146 1.11 -17.89 11.83
N ILE A 147 1.02 -19.20 12.03
CA ILE A 147 2.03 -19.95 12.79
C ILE A 147 3.24 -20.44 11.97
N SER A 148 3.20 -20.47 10.63
CA SER A 148 4.12 -21.37 9.92
C SER A 148 5.05 -20.75 8.89
N VAL A 149 5.05 -19.43 8.63
CA VAL A 149 5.80 -18.89 7.50
C VAL A 149 6.73 -17.75 7.93
N PRO A 150 8.05 -17.84 7.69
CA PRO A 150 8.93 -16.69 7.84
C PRO A 150 8.61 -15.65 6.76
N ALA A 151 8.75 -14.38 7.10
CA ALA A 151 8.51 -13.29 6.16
C ALA A 151 9.56 -12.21 6.24
N ASP A 152 9.78 -11.55 5.12
CA ASP A 152 10.60 -10.35 4.99
C ASP A 152 9.72 -9.09 4.97
N VAL A 153 8.50 -9.27 4.50
CA VAL A 153 7.50 -8.21 4.35
C VAL A 153 6.15 -8.69 4.87
N VAL A 154 5.47 -7.86 5.64
CA VAL A 154 4.07 -8.02 6.01
C VAL A 154 3.28 -6.81 5.51
N ILE A 155 2.29 -7.08 4.67
CA ILE A 155 1.35 -6.09 4.17
C ILE A 155 -0.01 -6.37 4.81
N SER A 156 -0.56 -5.42 5.54
CA SER A 156 -1.84 -5.60 6.25
C SER A 156 -2.87 -4.59 5.74
N ASP A 157 -3.84 -5.09 4.99
CA ASP A 157 -4.99 -4.32 4.51
C ASP A 157 -6.16 -4.42 5.51
N GLU A 158 -6.89 -3.33 5.66
CA GLU A 158 -8.05 -3.21 6.53
C GLU A 158 -7.77 -3.59 8.00
N ILE A 159 -6.66 -3.10 8.57
CA ILE A 159 -6.25 -3.43 9.94
C ILE A 159 -7.28 -3.06 11.01
N ASP A 160 -8.15 -2.08 10.75
CA ASP A 160 -9.22 -1.69 11.67
C ASP A 160 -10.29 -2.78 11.86
N ARG A 161 -10.36 -3.73 10.93
CA ARG A 161 -11.28 -4.88 10.96
C ARG A 161 -10.57 -6.20 11.30
N SER A 162 -9.26 -6.15 11.47
CA SER A 162 -8.38 -7.27 11.78
C SER A 162 -8.24 -7.48 13.28
N ASN A 163 -7.93 -8.72 13.70
CA ASN A 163 -7.57 -9.01 15.08
C ASN A 163 -6.15 -8.48 15.38
N PRO A 164 -5.98 -7.55 16.34
CA PRO A 164 -4.67 -6.96 16.64
C PRO A 164 -3.63 -7.99 17.11
N GLU A 165 -4.04 -8.98 17.89
CA GLU A 165 -3.12 -10.03 18.40
C GLU A 165 -2.55 -10.88 17.26
N ILE A 166 -3.38 -11.19 16.26
CA ILE A 166 -2.95 -11.94 15.09
C ILE A 166 -2.05 -11.07 14.19
N LEU A 167 -2.33 -9.77 14.07
CA LEU A 167 -1.43 -8.84 13.37
C LEU A 167 -0.03 -8.79 14.02
N ASP A 168 0.03 -8.79 15.35
CA ASP A 168 1.30 -8.83 16.10
C ASP A 168 2.03 -10.18 15.91
N GLN A 169 1.29 -11.29 15.83
CA GLN A 169 1.87 -12.58 15.48
C GLN A 169 2.48 -12.57 14.06
N TYR A 170 1.84 -11.97 13.07
CA TYR A 170 2.44 -11.80 11.74
C TYR A 170 3.65 -10.87 11.79
N ALA A 171 3.60 -9.81 12.55
CA ALA A 171 4.75 -8.91 12.73
C ALA A 171 5.96 -9.63 13.34
N SER A 172 5.76 -10.59 14.26
CA SER A 172 6.84 -11.39 14.84
C SER A 172 7.57 -12.27 13.83
N ARG A 173 6.96 -12.59 12.68
CA ARG A 173 7.59 -13.37 11.59
C ARG A 173 8.74 -12.62 10.92
N LEU A 174 8.81 -11.32 11.10
CA LEU A 174 9.86 -10.46 10.57
C LEU A 174 11.15 -10.48 11.40
N THR A 175 11.14 -11.03 12.61
CA THR A 175 12.24 -10.90 13.61
C THR A 175 13.59 -11.33 13.05
N HIS A 176 13.66 -12.37 12.24
CA HIS A 176 14.90 -12.88 11.64
C HIS A 176 15.13 -12.39 10.21
N SER A 177 14.26 -11.52 9.71
CA SER A 177 14.40 -10.95 8.37
C SER A 177 15.37 -9.76 8.38
N PRO A 178 16.23 -9.65 7.37
CA PRO A 178 17.02 -8.44 7.17
C PRO A 178 16.20 -7.24 6.72
N TRP A 179 14.99 -7.45 6.18
CA TRP A 179 14.13 -6.41 5.62
C TRP A 179 13.17 -5.84 6.65
N GLN A 180 12.51 -6.68 7.41
CA GLN A 180 11.54 -6.35 8.47
C GLN A 180 10.47 -5.34 8.07
N LEU A 181 10.05 -5.34 6.79
CA LEU A 181 9.16 -4.30 6.28
C LEU A 181 7.71 -4.56 6.66
N ARG A 182 7.05 -3.54 7.21
CA ARG A 182 5.61 -3.54 7.50
C ARG A 182 4.89 -2.44 6.74
N ARG A 183 3.76 -2.78 6.13
CA ARG A 183 2.90 -1.85 5.38
C ARG A 183 1.47 -2.02 5.86
N ASN A 184 1.00 -1.12 6.69
CA ASN A 184 -0.33 -1.17 7.28
C ASN A 184 -1.22 -0.10 6.67
N PHE A 185 -2.42 -0.46 6.23
CA PHE A 185 -3.35 0.52 5.71
C PHE A 185 -4.80 0.13 6.00
N SER A 186 -5.61 1.14 6.28
CA SER A 186 -7.03 0.96 6.57
C SER A 186 -7.79 2.27 6.41
N THR A 187 -9.10 2.14 6.21
CA THR A 187 -10.05 3.21 6.51
C THR A 187 -10.28 3.20 8.02
N PRO A 188 -10.09 4.33 8.73
CA PRO A 188 -10.29 4.37 10.18
C PRO A 188 -11.76 4.16 10.53
N THR A 189 -12.03 3.32 11.50
CA THR A 189 -13.39 3.04 12.00
C THR A 189 -13.68 3.65 13.37
N VAL A 190 -12.70 3.55 14.27
CA VAL A 190 -12.83 4.02 15.66
C VAL A 190 -11.62 4.88 16.02
N GLU A 191 -11.87 6.01 16.66
CA GLU A 191 -10.81 6.90 17.15
C GLU A 191 -9.91 6.19 18.17
N LYS A 192 -8.59 6.44 18.08
CA LYS A 192 -7.55 5.87 18.93
C LYS A 192 -7.40 4.33 18.82
N ARG A 193 -7.95 3.72 17.77
CA ARG A 193 -7.81 2.28 17.47
C ARG A 193 -7.28 2.06 16.07
N GLY A 194 -6.82 0.84 15.79
CA GLY A 194 -6.36 0.41 14.47
C GLY A 194 -5.38 1.38 13.84
N ILE A 195 -5.68 1.82 12.63
CA ILE A 195 -4.81 2.74 11.87
C ILE A 195 -4.71 4.13 12.53
N ASP A 196 -5.77 4.63 13.17
CA ASP A 196 -5.71 5.95 13.85
C ASP A 196 -4.73 5.93 15.03
N ALA A 197 -4.69 4.85 15.81
CA ALA A 197 -3.71 4.68 16.89
C ALA A 197 -2.28 4.68 16.36
N LYS A 198 -2.00 3.89 15.31
CA LYS A 198 -0.69 3.84 14.65
C LYS A 198 -0.28 5.20 14.09
N MET A 199 -1.20 5.94 13.48
CA MET A 199 -0.96 7.28 12.97
C MET A 199 -0.61 8.29 14.07
N ARG A 200 -1.15 8.14 15.26
CA ARG A 200 -0.88 9.07 16.40
C ARG A 200 0.52 8.93 16.96
N THR A 201 1.10 7.75 16.89
CA THR A 201 2.46 7.44 17.41
C THR A 201 3.58 7.62 16.39
N SER A 202 3.25 8.02 15.18
CA SER A 202 4.19 8.02 14.05
C SER A 202 4.45 9.43 13.51
N LYS A 203 5.56 9.61 12.78
CA LYS A 203 5.79 10.82 11.98
C LYS A 203 4.68 10.93 10.93
N ARG A 204 3.90 12.01 11.01
CA ARG A 204 2.78 12.24 10.08
C ARG A 204 3.27 12.97 8.85
N MET A 205 3.03 12.39 7.69
CA MET A 205 3.10 13.07 6.40
C MET A 205 1.69 13.40 5.93
N LYS A 206 1.53 14.54 5.28
CA LYS A 206 0.25 14.98 4.72
C LYS A 206 0.42 15.22 3.24
N ASN A 207 -0.56 14.77 2.46
CA ASN A 207 -0.60 15.13 1.05
C ASN A 207 -1.05 16.59 0.92
N MET A 208 -0.16 17.44 0.42
CA MET A 208 -0.43 18.85 0.19
C MET A 208 -0.91 19.05 -1.24
N CYS A 209 -1.87 19.94 -1.42
CA CYS A 209 -2.35 20.37 -2.73
C CYS A 209 -1.86 21.79 -3.02
N GLN A 210 -1.49 22.04 -4.28
CA GLN A 210 -1.12 23.37 -4.74
C GLN A 210 -2.31 24.03 -5.46
N CYS A 211 -2.58 25.27 -5.13
CA CYS A 211 -3.60 26.06 -5.78
C CYS A 211 -3.18 26.39 -7.23
N GLY A 212 -3.99 26.00 -8.22
CA GLY A 212 -3.73 26.31 -9.63
C GLY A 212 -3.79 27.80 -9.99
N SER A 213 -4.37 28.65 -9.13
CA SER A 213 -4.52 30.10 -9.40
C SER A 213 -3.45 30.95 -8.72
N CYS A 214 -3.07 30.62 -7.48
CA CYS A 214 -2.13 31.43 -6.69
C CYS A 214 -0.88 30.66 -6.24
N ASN A 215 -0.73 29.40 -6.67
CA ASN A 215 0.38 28.50 -6.31
C ASN A 215 0.56 28.28 -4.80
N HIS A 216 -0.40 28.69 -3.97
CA HIS A 216 -0.34 28.44 -2.53
C HIS A 216 -0.48 26.94 -2.22
N TRP A 217 0.38 26.40 -1.36
CA TRP A 217 0.29 25.05 -0.87
C TRP A 217 -0.59 24.97 0.36
N PHE A 218 -1.56 24.06 0.37
CA PHE A 218 -2.45 23.85 1.51
C PHE A 218 -2.74 22.36 1.72
N TYR A 219 -3.07 22.02 2.96
CA TYR A 219 -3.59 20.72 3.32
C TYR A 219 -5.12 20.77 3.26
N PRO A 220 -5.76 20.02 2.34
CA PRO A 220 -7.23 20.00 2.25
C PRO A 220 -7.84 19.35 3.48
N ASP A 221 -8.84 20.00 4.06
CA ASP A 221 -9.67 19.47 5.14
C ASP A 221 -11.13 19.45 4.69
N TYR A 222 -11.75 18.27 4.76
CA TYR A 222 -13.11 18.10 4.25
C TYR A 222 -14.10 19.04 4.92
N TYR A 223 -14.06 19.14 6.24
CA TYR A 223 -15.02 19.96 6.98
C TYR A 223 -14.78 21.46 6.84
N ARG A 224 -13.56 21.86 6.65
CA ARG A 224 -13.18 23.25 6.46
C ARG A 224 -13.34 23.71 5.02
N ASP A 225 -12.94 22.87 4.06
CA ASP A 225 -12.66 23.30 2.69
C ASP A 225 -13.73 22.83 1.68
N VAL A 226 -14.68 21.95 2.06
CA VAL A 226 -15.75 21.48 1.17
C VAL A 226 -17.05 22.23 1.43
N LYS A 227 -17.57 22.92 0.43
CA LYS A 227 -18.95 23.51 0.42
C LYS A 227 -19.83 22.72 -0.51
N ILE A 228 -21.00 22.35 -0.05
CA ILE A 228 -22.04 21.75 -0.89
C ILE A 228 -23.04 22.86 -1.24
N PRO A 229 -23.17 23.25 -2.51
CA PRO A 229 -24.16 24.25 -2.92
C PRO A 229 -25.57 23.81 -2.52
N GLY A 230 -26.34 24.70 -1.88
CA GLY A 230 -27.73 24.45 -1.48
C GLY A 230 -27.92 23.80 -0.10
N PHE A 231 -26.85 23.51 0.65
CA PHE A 231 -26.93 23.03 2.03
C PHE A 231 -26.68 24.19 3.00
N SER A 232 -27.71 24.58 3.77
CA SER A 232 -27.64 25.71 4.72
C SER A 232 -27.04 25.33 6.09
N GLY A 233 -26.47 24.14 6.24
CA GLY A 233 -25.65 23.74 7.37
C GLY A 233 -24.22 24.20 7.22
N ASN A 234 -23.55 24.54 8.32
CA ASN A 234 -22.16 25.06 8.36
C ASN A 234 -21.08 24.10 7.81
N LEU A 235 -21.21 23.65 6.58
CA LEU A 235 -20.09 23.09 5.81
C LEU A 235 -19.42 24.26 5.08
N LEU A 236 -18.48 24.88 5.71
CA LEU A 236 -17.76 26.02 5.18
C LEU A 236 -16.54 25.55 4.39
N MET A 237 -16.50 25.86 3.07
CA MET A 237 -15.20 26.10 2.47
C MET A 237 -14.68 27.44 3.01
N SER A 238 -13.79 27.43 3.97
CA SER A 238 -13.02 28.62 4.24
C SER A 238 -12.10 28.80 3.02
N ARG A 239 -12.11 29.97 2.42
CA ARG A 239 -11.14 30.35 1.40
C ARG A 239 -9.74 30.17 2.00
N ALA A 240 -8.87 29.43 1.30
CA ALA A 240 -7.45 29.71 1.50
C ALA A 240 -7.26 31.22 1.29
N PRO A 241 -6.53 31.95 2.16
CA PRO A 241 -6.37 33.38 2.03
C PRO A 241 -5.91 33.70 0.59
N GLY A 242 -6.70 34.44 -0.17
CA GLY A 242 -6.38 34.86 -1.54
C GLY A 242 -7.00 34.05 -2.68
N VAL A 243 -7.82 33.02 -2.44
CA VAL A 243 -8.40 32.20 -3.51
C VAL A 243 -9.83 32.63 -3.83
N ALA A 244 -10.03 33.14 -5.03
CA ALA A 244 -11.35 33.45 -5.59
C ALA A 244 -12.11 32.19 -6.01
N SER A 245 -13.42 32.30 -6.05
CA SER A 245 -14.48 31.31 -6.22
C SER A 245 -14.44 30.42 -7.48
N SER A 246 -13.35 30.37 -8.24
CA SER A 246 -13.23 29.61 -9.51
C SER A 246 -12.87 28.13 -9.35
N TRP A 247 -12.73 27.62 -8.13
CA TRP A 247 -12.31 26.24 -7.83
C TRP A 247 -13.35 25.16 -8.13
N ILE A 248 -14.62 25.56 -8.30
CA ILE A 248 -15.73 24.59 -8.49
C ILE A 248 -15.81 24.08 -9.94
N SER A 249 -15.15 24.71 -10.90
CA SER A 249 -15.37 24.43 -12.33
C SER A 249 -14.42 23.42 -12.97
N ARG A 250 -13.46 22.86 -12.26
CA ARG A 250 -12.54 21.82 -12.79
C ARG A 250 -12.47 20.59 -11.92
N THR A 251 -13.60 19.94 -11.72
CA THR A 251 -13.66 18.54 -11.33
C THR A 251 -13.65 17.69 -12.58
N VAL A 252 -12.50 17.21 -12.95
CA VAL A 252 -12.42 16.07 -13.84
C VAL A 252 -12.63 14.84 -12.98
N ASN A 253 -13.77 14.16 -13.18
CA ASN A 253 -14.11 12.85 -12.62
C ASN A 253 -14.41 12.70 -11.12
N GLY A 254 -15.00 13.67 -10.44
CA GLY A 254 -15.81 13.39 -9.23
C GLY A 254 -15.10 12.80 -8.00
N TYR A 255 -13.77 12.71 -7.96
CA TYR A 255 -13.04 12.12 -6.85
C TYR A 255 -12.30 13.20 -6.04
N TRP A 256 -12.90 13.51 -4.91
CA TRP A 256 -12.38 14.46 -3.95
C TRP A 256 -11.61 13.77 -2.84
N PHE A 257 -10.37 14.18 -2.64
CA PHE A 257 -9.56 14.07 -1.44
C PHE A 257 -9.21 12.68 -0.93
N VAL A 258 -8.07 12.23 -1.36
CA VAL A 258 -7.33 11.21 -0.65
C VAL A 258 -6.70 11.86 0.59
N ARG A 259 -7.31 11.65 1.75
CA ARG A 259 -6.65 11.91 3.03
C ARG A 259 -5.70 10.75 3.30
N THR A 260 -4.57 10.72 2.59
CA THR A 260 -3.53 9.75 2.86
C THR A 260 -2.57 10.37 3.86
N LEU A 261 -2.59 9.86 5.08
CA LEU A 261 -1.58 10.16 6.08
C LEU A 261 -0.61 8.99 6.07
N ILE A 262 0.64 9.25 5.73
CA ILE A 262 1.72 8.27 5.83
C ILE A 262 2.42 8.56 7.14
N SER A 263 2.61 7.54 7.95
CA SER A 263 3.40 7.63 9.17
C SER A 263 4.65 6.76 9.05
N ARG A 264 5.75 7.28 9.52
CA ARG A 264 7.01 6.54 9.65
C ARG A 264 7.30 6.40 11.13
N THR A 265 7.48 5.21 11.59
CA THR A 265 8.02 4.90 12.93
C THR A 265 9.54 4.85 12.86
#